data_a36722ac1ad5046b1a83716a8351de1c
#
_entry.id   a36722ac1ad5046b1a83716a8351de1c
#
_cell.length_a   1.000
_cell.length_b   1.000
_cell.length_c   1.000
_cell.angle_alpha   90.00
_cell.angle_beta   90.00
_cell.angle_gamma   90.00
#
_symmetry.space_group_name_H-M   'P 1'
#
loop_
_entity.id
_entity.type
_entity.pdbx_description
1 polymer ?
#
loop_
_entity_poly.entity_id
_entity_poly.type
_entity_poly.pdbx_seq_one_letter_code
_entity_poly.pdbx_strand_id
1 'polypeptide(L)'
;MKRALCLLLSLLLLLSLAACSQTQPEETKPETPQAESQTTTEIVSEPEPEPEKPITASDINVQRQDSSKKDSSGQVICEHYYDLVVVKGESEVAAAINAAFQADYEEFLSKNNEVEQYLSEGFQPTPDAPFFFTVEAEVTNTEDNVLSVLYCEKWYMGGTSNISYRGLTFDLESGKPLNMEDAFPLSSTTVLDCVKNTLSYYIYQNNLSLDTSEELLQPESYCIQNRQLVLCFDSYTLGRDGTTIACPITLGGQMKTAAEQRSMLQKNEWIGFWCASEDNGQVSRLVMDMSFETDGSCSVAFGFLETEFDFVGTGTYQLSDDHILTMNLSISDVYEESESYDATYQFEVFSGNDESILIQPTDDNSLYGQRKGSTVLIIPYDTFFS
;
A
#
# COMPACT_ATOMS: atom_id res chain seq x y z
N MET A 1 9.12 -37.57 4.28
CA MET A 1 9.50 -36.86 5.52
C MET A 1 8.66 -35.61 5.81
N LYS A 2 8.23 -34.82 4.82
CA LYS A 2 7.42 -33.58 5.07
C LYS A 2 6.02 -33.82 5.64
N ARG A 3 5.36 -34.95 5.35
CA ARG A 3 4.00 -35.25 5.88
C ARG A 3 3.98 -35.70 7.35
N ALA A 4 5.07 -36.22 7.89
CA ALA A 4 5.18 -36.62 9.28
C ALA A 4 5.42 -35.42 10.23
N LEU A 5 6.02 -34.33 9.73
CA LEU A 5 6.30 -33.12 10.51
C LEU A 5 5.02 -32.27 10.75
N CYS A 6 4.09 -32.25 9.78
CA CYS A 6 2.81 -31.54 9.94
C CYS A 6 1.88 -32.22 10.96
N LEU A 7 1.91 -33.53 11.09
CA LEU A 7 1.11 -34.26 12.08
C LEU A 7 1.62 -34.10 13.52
N LEU A 8 2.92 -33.88 13.70
CA LEU A 8 3.50 -33.62 15.01
C LEU A 8 3.22 -32.20 15.51
N LEU A 9 3.16 -31.19 14.64
CA LEU A 9 2.80 -29.81 15.00
C LEU A 9 1.31 -29.69 15.37
N SER A 10 0.42 -30.39 14.68
CA SER A 10 -1.02 -30.37 15.00
C SER A 10 -1.36 -31.07 16.33
N LEU A 11 -0.57 -32.06 16.75
CA LEU A 11 -0.77 -32.76 18.02
C LEU A 11 -0.29 -31.92 19.21
N LEU A 12 0.73 -31.07 19.03
CA LEU A 12 1.22 -30.15 20.08
C LEU A 12 0.27 -28.98 20.35
N LEU A 13 -0.48 -28.53 19.36
CA LEU A 13 -1.49 -27.47 19.50
C LEU A 13 -2.76 -27.93 20.23
N LEU A 14 -3.10 -29.22 20.19
CA LEU A 14 -4.26 -29.78 20.86
C LEU A 14 -4.03 -30.06 22.36
N LEU A 15 -2.78 -30.11 22.82
CA LEU A 15 -2.44 -30.34 24.23
C LEU A 15 -2.38 -29.08 25.10
N SER A 16 -2.40 -27.87 24.47
CA SER A 16 -2.36 -26.58 25.18
C SER A 16 -3.74 -26.04 25.60
N LEU A 17 -4.85 -26.67 25.20
CA LEU A 17 -6.22 -26.21 25.49
C LEU A 17 -6.90 -26.92 26.67
N ALA A 18 -6.21 -27.80 27.39
CA ALA A 18 -6.81 -28.66 28.46
C ALA A 18 -6.53 -28.21 29.93
N ALA A 19 -6.02 -27.00 30.15
CA ALA A 19 -5.64 -26.53 31.47
C ALA A 19 -6.33 -25.23 31.90
N CYS A 20 -7.65 -25.18 31.87
CA CYS A 20 -8.42 -24.16 32.62
C CYS A 20 -9.86 -24.65 32.82
N SER A 21 -10.09 -25.39 33.92
CA SER A 21 -11.43 -25.48 34.50
C SER A 21 -11.35 -25.79 36.00
N GLN A 22 -12.13 -25.00 36.71
CA GLN A 22 -12.66 -25.21 38.07
C GLN A 22 -11.85 -24.65 39.24
N THR A 23 -12.36 -23.54 39.77
CA THR A 23 -12.60 -23.40 41.21
C THR A 23 -13.89 -22.57 41.43
N GLN A 24 -14.87 -23.21 42.09
CA GLN A 24 -16.10 -22.60 42.57
C GLN A 24 -15.81 -21.76 43.83
N PRO A 25 -16.57 -20.68 44.09
CA PRO A 25 -16.45 -19.92 45.34
C PRO A 25 -17.32 -20.52 46.43
N GLU A 26 -16.72 -20.68 47.59
CA GLU A 26 -17.36 -21.07 48.87
C GLU A 26 -17.91 -19.82 49.57
N GLU A 27 -19.18 -19.86 49.94
CA GLU A 27 -19.86 -18.83 50.75
C GLU A 27 -19.30 -18.83 52.18
N THR A 28 -18.88 -17.67 52.68
CA THR A 28 -18.64 -17.43 54.10
C THR A 28 -19.35 -16.16 54.59
N LYS A 29 -20.04 -16.38 55.70
CA LYS A 29 -20.92 -15.55 56.52
C LYS A 29 -20.21 -14.33 57.12
N PRO A 30 -20.93 -13.23 57.43
CA PRO A 30 -20.33 -11.99 57.89
C PRO A 30 -19.98 -12.00 59.38
N GLU A 31 -18.76 -11.60 59.72
CA GLU A 31 -18.37 -11.21 61.08
C GLU A 31 -18.17 -9.70 61.20
N THR A 32 -18.58 -9.16 62.35
CA THR A 32 -18.68 -7.77 62.79
C THR A 32 -17.31 -7.12 62.98
N PRO A 33 -17.16 -5.83 62.76
CA PRO A 33 -15.87 -5.13 62.70
C PRO A 33 -15.25 -4.86 64.06
N GLN A 34 -13.99 -5.24 64.24
CA GLN A 34 -13.09 -4.72 65.27
C GLN A 34 -12.28 -3.55 64.67
N ALA A 35 -12.31 -2.44 65.41
CA ALA A 35 -11.54 -1.22 65.05
C ALA A 35 -10.03 -1.47 65.22
N GLU A 36 -9.28 -1.44 64.17
CA GLU A 36 -7.82 -1.34 64.22
C GLU A 36 -7.32 -0.01 63.61
N SER A 37 -6.37 0.54 64.33
CA SER A 37 -5.72 1.81 64.17
C SER A 37 -5.12 1.94 62.75
N GLN A 38 -5.58 2.93 61.98
CA GLN A 38 -4.99 3.27 60.68
C GLN A 38 -3.62 3.94 60.89
N THR A 39 -2.57 3.18 60.60
CA THR A 39 -1.28 3.78 60.28
C THR A 39 -1.34 4.20 58.80
N THR A 40 -1.49 5.51 58.57
CA THR A 40 -1.45 6.10 57.23
C THR A 40 -0.02 5.95 56.73
N THR A 41 0.26 4.92 55.96
CA THR A 41 1.46 4.86 55.11
C THR A 41 1.18 5.78 53.90
N GLU A 42 1.84 6.92 53.83
CA GLU A 42 1.88 7.74 52.60
C GLU A 42 2.45 6.85 51.49
N ILE A 43 1.55 6.47 50.58
CA ILE A 43 1.96 5.89 49.30
C ILE A 43 2.55 7.08 48.53
N VAL A 44 3.88 7.16 48.51
CA VAL A 44 4.59 8.01 47.55
C VAL A 44 4.24 7.42 46.19
N SER A 45 3.30 8.06 45.50
CA SER A 45 3.02 7.75 44.09
C SER A 45 4.31 8.03 43.32
N GLU A 46 4.86 7.00 42.72
CA GLU A 46 5.92 7.11 41.74
C GLU A 46 5.46 8.12 40.69
N PRO A 47 6.28 9.13 40.32
CA PRO A 47 5.87 10.13 39.33
C PRO A 47 5.47 9.39 38.05
N GLU A 48 4.28 9.69 37.56
CA GLU A 48 3.80 9.20 36.26
C GLU A 48 4.85 9.57 35.20
N PRO A 49 5.32 8.62 34.38
CA PRO A 49 6.35 8.91 33.38
C PRO A 49 5.85 10.07 32.50
N GLU A 50 6.70 11.07 32.31
CA GLU A 50 6.41 12.18 31.40
C GLU A 50 6.11 11.59 30.02
N PRO A 51 5.05 12.06 29.31
CA PRO A 51 4.74 11.56 27.97
C PRO A 51 5.94 11.76 27.05
N GLU A 52 6.35 10.71 26.37
CA GLU A 52 7.46 10.76 25.42
C GLU A 52 7.18 11.81 24.34
N LYS A 53 8.21 12.60 24.03
CA LYS A 53 8.11 13.62 22.98
C LYS A 53 7.91 12.93 21.63
N PRO A 54 6.91 13.31 20.84
CA PRO A 54 6.71 12.70 19.52
C PRO A 54 7.93 12.90 18.61
N ILE A 55 8.26 11.87 17.85
CA ILE A 55 9.32 11.90 16.83
C ILE A 55 8.86 12.81 15.68
N THR A 56 9.75 13.69 15.24
CA THR A 56 9.47 14.64 14.16
C THR A 56 10.51 14.50 13.04
N ALA A 57 10.28 15.12 11.89
CA ALA A 57 11.23 15.13 10.77
C ALA A 57 12.63 15.59 11.17
N SER A 58 12.77 16.50 12.16
CA SER A 58 14.08 16.98 12.65
C SER A 58 14.87 15.93 13.46
N ASP A 59 14.18 14.90 13.91
CA ASP A 59 14.79 13.81 14.67
C ASP A 59 15.30 12.68 13.75
N ILE A 60 15.05 12.76 12.44
CA ILE A 60 15.44 11.75 11.46
C ILE A 60 16.61 12.25 10.63
N ASN A 61 17.64 11.43 10.51
CA ASN A 61 18.83 11.70 9.70
C ASN A 61 19.09 10.55 8.74
N VAL A 62 19.69 10.87 7.60
CA VAL A 62 20.26 9.89 6.67
C VAL A 62 21.79 9.98 6.77
N GLN A 63 22.46 8.86 7.01
CA GLN A 63 23.90 8.76 7.21
C GLN A 63 24.50 7.80 6.19
N ARG A 64 25.31 8.31 5.27
CA ARG A 64 25.98 7.47 4.29
C ARG A 64 27.07 6.61 4.94
N GLN A 65 26.97 5.30 4.76
CA GLN A 65 27.94 4.30 5.11
C GLN A 65 28.69 3.91 3.82
N ASP A 66 29.89 4.46 3.64
CA ASP A 66 30.68 4.27 2.40
C ASP A 66 31.82 3.27 2.63
N SER A 67 31.82 2.22 1.83
CA SER A 67 32.87 1.19 1.77
C SER A 67 33.39 0.97 0.35
N SER A 68 33.36 2.02 -0.48
CA SER A 68 33.84 2.00 -1.87
C SER A 68 35.30 1.60 -1.98
N LYS A 69 35.63 0.84 -3.04
CA LYS A 69 37.00 0.36 -3.29
C LYS A 69 37.69 1.23 -4.33
N LYS A 70 39.01 1.42 -4.10
CA LYS A 70 39.89 2.19 -4.96
C LYS A 70 41.04 1.32 -5.49
N ASP A 71 41.50 1.64 -6.68
CA ASP A 71 42.71 1.07 -7.25
C ASP A 71 43.97 1.64 -6.61
N SER A 72 45.15 1.19 -7.09
CA SER A 72 46.45 1.66 -6.61
C SER A 72 46.74 3.14 -6.92
N SER A 73 46.00 3.76 -7.84
CA SER A 73 46.09 5.20 -8.18
C SER A 73 45.14 6.04 -7.33
N GLY A 74 44.24 5.43 -6.54
CA GLY A 74 43.24 6.08 -5.73
C GLY A 74 41.91 6.36 -6.46
N GLN A 75 41.74 5.85 -7.68
CA GLN A 75 40.47 5.98 -8.40
C GLN A 75 39.47 4.90 -7.93
N VAL A 76 38.20 5.29 -7.85
CA VAL A 76 37.12 4.37 -7.48
C VAL A 76 36.92 3.33 -8.58
N ILE A 77 36.97 2.06 -8.23
CA ILE A 77 36.73 0.91 -9.10
C ILE A 77 35.45 0.14 -8.71
N CYS A 78 34.99 0.36 -7.48
CA CYS A 78 33.71 -0.17 -7.03
C CYS A 78 33.08 0.84 -6.06
N GLU A 79 31.95 1.41 -6.44
CA GLU A 79 31.13 2.22 -5.53
C GLU A 79 30.27 1.31 -4.68
N HIS A 80 30.44 1.41 -3.37
CA HIS A 80 29.69 0.59 -2.42
C HIS A 80 29.30 1.44 -1.22
N TYR A 81 28.04 1.83 -1.13
CA TYR A 81 27.53 2.62 -0.01
C TYR A 81 26.05 2.33 0.26
N TYR A 82 25.66 2.63 1.48
CA TYR A 82 24.32 2.52 1.98
C TYR A 82 23.93 3.78 2.77
N ASP A 83 22.80 4.36 2.48
CA ASP A 83 22.24 5.48 3.23
C ASP A 83 21.39 4.94 4.39
N LEU A 84 21.99 4.85 5.58
CA LEU A 84 21.36 4.39 6.81
C LEU A 84 20.50 5.51 7.39
N VAL A 85 19.22 5.24 7.57
CA VAL A 85 18.30 6.14 8.27
C VAL A 85 18.43 5.93 9.78
N VAL A 86 18.54 7.03 10.53
CA VAL A 86 18.69 7.02 11.99
C VAL A 86 17.69 7.98 12.61
N VAL A 87 16.87 7.47 13.51
CA VAL A 87 15.96 8.25 14.36
C VAL A 87 16.69 8.60 15.67
N LYS A 88 16.77 9.91 15.97
CA LYS A 88 17.37 10.43 17.22
C LYS A 88 16.43 10.21 18.40
N GLY A 89 17.01 10.05 19.56
CA GLY A 89 16.29 9.91 20.83
C GLY A 89 16.60 8.58 21.51
N GLU A 90 16.18 8.49 22.77
CA GLU A 90 16.42 7.32 23.63
C GLU A 90 15.10 6.55 23.90
N SER A 91 13.99 6.91 23.19
CA SER A 91 12.72 6.24 23.36
C SER A 91 12.76 4.80 22.85
N GLU A 92 11.90 3.95 23.40
CA GLU A 92 11.74 2.57 22.92
C GLU A 92 11.31 2.54 21.45
N VAL A 93 10.48 3.49 21.02
CA VAL A 93 10.03 3.66 19.63
C VAL A 93 11.21 3.94 18.70
N ALA A 94 12.06 4.94 19.04
CA ALA A 94 13.26 5.25 18.24
C ALA A 94 14.21 4.04 18.17
N ALA A 95 14.38 3.34 19.29
CA ALA A 95 15.24 2.14 19.34
C ALA A 95 14.69 1.00 18.44
N ALA A 96 13.37 0.78 18.44
CA ALA A 96 12.73 -0.24 17.59
C ALA A 96 12.89 0.07 16.10
N ILE A 97 12.64 1.32 15.69
CA ILE A 97 12.81 1.77 14.31
C ILE A 97 14.28 1.66 13.87
N ASN A 98 15.22 2.13 14.72
CA ASN A 98 16.66 2.04 14.43
C ASN A 98 17.12 0.59 14.30
N ALA A 99 16.58 -0.33 15.11
CA ALA A 99 16.89 -1.75 15.01
C ALA A 99 16.46 -2.34 13.66
N ALA A 100 15.29 -1.92 13.14
CA ALA A 100 14.83 -2.36 11.83
C ALA A 100 15.70 -1.82 10.69
N PHE A 101 16.07 -0.53 10.70
CA PHE A 101 17.00 0.04 9.72
C PHE A 101 18.41 -0.58 9.82
N GLN A 102 18.86 -0.89 11.02
CA GLN A 102 20.14 -1.56 11.22
C GLN A 102 20.13 -3.00 10.66
N ALA A 103 19.03 -3.74 10.85
CA ALA A 103 18.89 -5.08 10.30
C ALA A 103 18.89 -5.07 8.76
N ASP A 104 18.26 -4.09 8.16
CA ASP A 104 18.26 -3.87 6.72
C ASP A 104 19.67 -3.55 6.17
N TYR A 105 20.41 -2.70 6.89
CA TYR A 105 21.82 -2.43 6.57
C TYR A 105 22.71 -3.67 6.70
N GLU A 106 22.49 -4.51 7.71
CA GLU A 106 23.23 -5.77 7.90
C GLU A 106 22.94 -6.76 6.76
N GLU A 107 21.70 -6.80 6.26
CA GLU A 107 21.37 -7.56 5.06
C GLU A 107 22.15 -7.06 3.84
N PHE A 108 22.18 -5.74 3.61
CA PHE A 108 23.00 -5.13 2.56
C PHE A 108 24.48 -5.54 2.70
N LEU A 109 25.05 -5.48 3.90
CA LEU A 109 26.43 -5.91 4.12
C LEU A 109 26.66 -7.39 3.84
N SER A 110 25.67 -8.24 4.04
CA SER A 110 25.79 -9.67 3.71
C SER A 110 25.94 -9.91 2.20
N LYS A 111 25.31 -9.08 1.37
CA LYS A 111 25.44 -9.10 -0.10
C LYS A 111 26.84 -8.62 -0.57
N ASN A 112 27.61 -7.97 0.30
CA ASN A 112 28.99 -7.53 0.01
C ASN A 112 29.90 -8.72 -0.34
N ASN A 113 29.61 -9.91 0.19
CA ASN A 113 30.35 -11.13 -0.12
C ASN A 113 30.23 -11.50 -1.61
N GLU A 114 29.12 -11.16 -2.25
CA GLU A 114 28.91 -11.40 -3.69
C GLU A 114 29.86 -10.53 -4.53
N VAL A 115 30.00 -9.23 -4.17
CA VAL A 115 30.93 -8.31 -4.82
C VAL A 115 32.38 -8.83 -4.70
N GLU A 116 32.76 -9.29 -3.49
CA GLU A 116 34.10 -9.88 -3.26
C GLU A 116 34.30 -11.15 -4.10
N GLN A 117 33.29 -11.99 -4.21
CA GLN A 117 33.32 -13.20 -5.03
C GLN A 117 33.52 -12.83 -6.50
N TYR A 118 32.75 -11.91 -7.09
CA TYR A 118 32.91 -11.45 -8.47
C TYR A 118 34.33 -10.92 -8.74
N LEU A 119 34.85 -10.08 -7.84
CA LEU A 119 36.23 -9.60 -7.96
C LEU A 119 37.26 -10.73 -7.90
N SER A 120 37.03 -11.76 -7.07
CA SER A 120 37.91 -12.92 -6.94
C SER A 120 37.85 -13.86 -8.15
N GLU A 121 36.73 -13.92 -8.86
CA GLU A 121 36.52 -14.69 -10.08
C GLU A 121 37.16 -14.05 -11.33
N GLY A 122 37.81 -12.89 -11.17
CA GLY A 122 38.55 -12.23 -12.22
C GLY A 122 37.76 -11.20 -13.03
N PHE A 123 36.56 -10.86 -12.60
CA PHE A 123 35.88 -9.68 -13.13
C PHE A 123 36.64 -8.43 -12.68
N GLN A 124 37.13 -7.65 -13.63
CA GLN A 124 37.95 -6.51 -13.36
C GLN A 124 37.20 -5.21 -13.70
N PRO A 125 36.70 -4.48 -12.66
CA PRO A 125 36.20 -3.13 -12.90
C PRO A 125 37.34 -2.23 -13.33
N THR A 126 37.01 -1.22 -14.10
CA THR A 126 37.94 -0.19 -14.52
C THR A 126 37.45 1.19 -14.04
N PRO A 127 38.34 2.20 -13.93
CA PRO A 127 37.88 3.53 -13.56
C PRO A 127 36.86 4.14 -14.55
N ASP A 128 36.88 3.73 -15.81
CA ASP A 128 35.94 4.17 -16.85
C ASP A 128 34.59 3.39 -16.78
N ALA A 129 34.58 2.22 -16.12
CA ALA A 129 33.42 1.39 -15.92
C ALA A 129 33.51 0.73 -14.50
N PRO A 130 33.36 1.54 -13.45
CA PRO A 130 33.40 1.03 -12.08
C PRO A 130 32.18 0.14 -11.83
N PHE A 131 32.37 -0.87 -10.98
CA PHE A 131 31.23 -1.57 -10.42
C PHE A 131 30.51 -0.66 -9.43
N PHE A 132 29.22 -0.84 -9.27
CA PHE A 132 28.49 -0.16 -8.20
C PHE A 132 27.44 -1.09 -7.59
N PHE A 133 27.31 -0.96 -6.28
CA PHE A 133 26.25 -1.51 -5.48
C PHE A 133 25.91 -0.47 -4.42
N THR A 134 24.85 0.28 -4.64
CA THR A 134 24.52 1.47 -3.86
C THR A 134 23.08 1.48 -3.45
N VAL A 135 22.81 1.93 -2.23
CA VAL A 135 21.45 2.10 -1.71
C VAL A 135 21.29 3.54 -1.24
N GLU A 136 20.42 4.27 -1.89
CA GLU A 136 20.06 5.64 -1.56
C GLU A 136 18.73 5.66 -0.81
N ALA A 137 18.65 6.39 0.30
CA ALA A 137 17.44 6.53 1.09
C ALA A 137 16.85 7.93 1.00
N GLU A 138 15.56 8.02 0.79
CA GLU A 138 14.77 9.25 0.88
C GLU A 138 13.70 9.09 1.96
N VAL A 139 13.66 9.99 2.94
CA VAL A 139 12.57 10.07 3.92
C VAL A 139 11.39 10.75 3.22
N THR A 140 10.36 10.00 2.88
CA THR A 140 9.27 10.43 2.02
C THR A 140 8.03 10.90 2.79
N ASN A 141 7.90 10.50 4.07
CA ASN A 141 6.81 10.95 4.95
C ASN A 141 7.25 10.91 6.43
N THR A 142 6.76 11.90 7.19
CA THR A 142 6.88 11.98 8.67
C THR A 142 5.61 12.56 9.30
N GLU A 143 4.54 12.67 8.54
CA GLU A 143 3.25 13.23 8.96
C GLU A 143 2.30 12.10 9.41
N ASP A 144 1.25 12.48 10.13
CA ASP A 144 0.19 11.58 10.61
C ASP A 144 0.71 10.37 11.41
N ASN A 145 1.77 10.58 12.21
CA ASN A 145 2.43 9.54 12.99
C ASN A 145 3.02 8.38 12.15
N VAL A 146 3.32 8.64 10.88
CA VAL A 146 3.90 7.64 9.98
C VAL A 146 5.25 8.10 9.44
N LEU A 147 6.30 7.32 9.74
CA LEU A 147 7.59 7.44 9.06
C LEU A 147 7.60 6.53 7.84
N SER A 148 7.91 7.10 6.67
CA SER A 148 8.10 6.31 5.47
C SER A 148 9.40 6.68 4.78
N VAL A 149 10.11 5.66 4.29
CA VAL A 149 11.41 5.78 3.61
C VAL A 149 11.34 5.00 2.32
N LEU A 150 11.75 5.65 1.23
CA LEU A 150 11.97 5.02 -0.06
C LEU A 150 13.46 4.74 -0.24
N TYR A 151 13.80 3.51 -0.56
CA TYR A 151 15.15 3.09 -0.95
C TYR A 151 15.21 2.86 -2.46
N CYS A 152 16.26 3.40 -3.07
CA CYS A 152 16.64 3.14 -4.46
C CYS A 152 17.94 2.32 -4.45
N GLU A 153 17.86 1.06 -4.79
CA GLU A 153 19.02 0.17 -4.97
C GLU A 153 19.49 0.20 -6.41
N LYS A 154 20.78 0.42 -6.63
CA LYS A 154 21.40 0.41 -7.95
C LYS A 154 22.58 -0.53 -7.93
N TRP A 155 22.65 -1.43 -8.91
CA TRP A 155 23.81 -2.31 -9.01
C TRP A 155 24.25 -2.57 -10.45
N TYR A 156 25.56 -2.74 -10.61
CA TYR A 156 26.24 -3.10 -11.85
C TYR A 156 27.54 -3.80 -11.52
N MET A 157 27.71 -5.00 -12.05
CA MET A 157 28.93 -5.80 -11.90
C MET A 157 29.46 -6.32 -13.24
N GLY A 158 29.37 -5.48 -14.28
CA GLY A 158 29.75 -5.87 -15.64
C GLY A 158 28.59 -6.57 -16.37
N GLY A 159 28.01 -5.90 -17.32
CA GLY A 159 26.84 -6.37 -18.07
C GLY A 159 25.70 -5.37 -18.04
N THR A 160 24.59 -5.73 -17.45
CA THR A 160 23.41 -4.84 -17.32
C THR A 160 23.39 -4.17 -15.96
N SER A 161 23.16 -2.85 -15.92
CA SER A 161 22.81 -2.16 -14.69
C SER A 161 21.34 -2.38 -14.35
N ASN A 162 21.02 -2.43 -13.06
CA ASN A 162 19.68 -2.60 -12.58
C ASN A 162 19.37 -1.55 -11.50
N ILE A 163 18.10 -1.20 -11.41
CA ILE A 163 17.54 -0.30 -10.40
C ILE A 163 16.34 -1.02 -9.78
N SER A 164 16.27 -1.03 -8.45
CA SER A 164 15.15 -1.56 -7.68
C SER A 164 14.68 -0.53 -6.68
N TYR A 165 13.39 -0.56 -6.35
CA TYR A 165 12.81 0.33 -5.36
C TYR A 165 12.10 -0.49 -4.29
N ARG A 166 12.31 -0.10 -3.03
CA ARG A 166 11.59 -0.67 -1.89
C ARG A 166 11.27 0.39 -0.85
N GLY A 167 10.18 0.18 -0.13
CA GLY A 167 9.73 1.07 0.92
C GLY A 167 9.80 0.41 2.29
N LEU A 168 10.13 1.20 3.31
CA LEU A 168 9.96 0.84 4.72
C LEU A 168 9.09 1.88 5.40
N THR A 169 8.01 1.43 6.02
CA THR A 169 7.03 2.31 6.66
C THR A 169 6.78 1.86 8.09
N PHE A 170 6.76 2.81 9.03
CA PHE A 170 6.64 2.57 10.48
C PHE A 170 5.58 3.47 11.09
N ASP A 171 4.87 2.94 12.07
CA ASP A 171 4.05 3.71 13.00
C ASP A 171 4.97 4.38 14.05
N LEU A 172 4.93 5.69 14.14
CA LEU A 172 5.74 6.50 15.05
C LEU A 172 5.25 6.48 16.51
N GLU A 173 4.09 5.91 16.80
CA GLU A 173 3.61 5.72 18.17
C GLU A 173 4.15 4.41 18.76
N SER A 174 4.20 3.35 17.97
CA SER A 174 4.62 2.02 18.44
C SER A 174 6.02 1.60 18.00
N GLY A 175 6.61 2.26 17.00
CA GLY A 175 7.88 1.91 16.38
C GLY A 175 7.84 0.64 15.52
N LYS A 176 6.64 0.10 15.25
CA LYS A 176 6.47 -1.13 14.48
C LYS A 176 6.36 -0.87 12.99
N PRO A 177 6.83 -1.81 12.14
CA PRO A 177 6.50 -1.79 10.74
C PRO A 177 4.99 -1.72 10.55
N LEU A 178 4.55 -0.86 9.64
CA LEU A 178 3.15 -0.64 9.33
C LEU A 178 2.81 -1.36 8.02
N ASN A 179 1.76 -2.18 8.04
CA ASN A 179 1.27 -2.83 6.83
C ASN A 179 0.52 -1.81 5.95
N MET A 180 0.54 -2.02 4.66
CA MET A 180 -0.11 -1.13 3.70
C MET A 180 -1.61 -0.93 4.01
N GLU A 181 -2.30 -2.03 4.33
CA GLU A 181 -3.73 -2.03 4.62
C GLU A 181 -4.09 -1.30 5.92
N ASP A 182 -3.15 -1.24 6.85
CA ASP A 182 -3.35 -0.60 8.17
C ASP A 182 -2.97 0.89 8.14
N ALA A 183 -2.24 1.33 7.10
CA ALA A 183 -1.76 2.71 6.99
C ALA A 183 -2.86 3.71 6.63
N PHE A 184 -3.97 3.26 6.04
CA PHE A 184 -5.01 4.13 5.50
C PHE A 184 -6.34 3.94 6.22
N PRO A 185 -7.17 5.01 6.36
CA PRO A 185 -8.47 4.94 7.03
C PRO A 185 -9.56 4.31 6.12
N LEU A 186 -9.20 3.29 5.38
CA LEU A 186 -10.05 2.53 4.45
C LEU A 186 -10.08 1.06 4.87
N SER A 187 -11.05 0.30 4.38
CA SER A 187 -11.02 -1.15 4.59
C SER A 187 -9.83 -1.77 3.87
N SER A 188 -9.26 -2.84 4.42
CA SER A 188 -8.17 -3.59 3.77
C SER A 188 -8.53 -4.01 2.35
N THR A 189 -9.77 -4.44 2.12
CA THR A 189 -10.27 -4.80 0.78
C THR A 189 -10.24 -3.60 -0.15
N THR A 190 -10.66 -2.42 0.30
CA THR A 190 -10.64 -1.19 -0.50
C THR A 190 -9.21 -0.82 -0.91
N VAL A 191 -8.26 -0.89 0.02
CA VAL A 191 -6.84 -0.61 -0.27
C VAL A 191 -6.30 -1.58 -1.33
N LEU A 192 -6.52 -2.88 -1.15
CA LEU A 192 -6.05 -3.91 -2.08
C LEU A 192 -6.70 -3.78 -3.47
N ASP A 193 -7.98 -3.48 -3.55
CA ASP A 193 -8.66 -3.24 -4.83
C ASP A 193 -8.09 -2.01 -5.55
N CYS A 194 -7.82 -0.92 -4.82
CA CYS A 194 -7.17 0.27 -5.39
C CYS A 194 -5.78 -0.06 -5.94
N VAL A 195 -4.99 -0.85 -5.21
CA VAL A 195 -3.68 -1.31 -5.66
C VAL A 195 -3.80 -2.12 -6.96
N LYS A 196 -4.69 -3.12 -7.00
CA LYS A 196 -4.93 -3.95 -8.19
C LYS A 196 -5.36 -3.12 -9.40
N ASN A 197 -6.29 -2.19 -9.19
CA ASN A 197 -6.78 -1.32 -10.27
C ASN A 197 -5.68 -0.39 -10.79
N THR A 198 -4.89 0.21 -9.89
CA THR A 198 -3.75 1.05 -10.25
C THR A 198 -2.70 0.28 -11.06
N LEU A 199 -2.36 -0.94 -10.62
CA LEU A 199 -1.41 -1.79 -11.35
C LEU A 199 -1.94 -2.22 -12.71
N SER A 200 -3.21 -2.59 -12.79
CA SER A 200 -3.85 -2.96 -14.08
C SER A 200 -3.83 -1.80 -15.06
N TYR A 201 -4.11 -0.59 -14.59
CA TYR A 201 -4.02 0.62 -15.38
C TYR A 201 -2.57 0.90 -15.86
N TYR A 202 -1.59 0.81 -14.95
CA TYR A 202 -0.19 0.99 -15.28
C TYR A 202 0.31 -0.01 -16.33
N ILE A 203 -0.04 -1.29 -16.18
CA ILE A 203 0.31 -2.37 -17.11
C ILE A 203 -0.26 -2.07 -18.50
N TYR A 204 -1.52 -1.65 -18.56
CA TYR A 204 -2.16 -1.29 -19.82
C TYR A 204 -1.50 -0.08 -20.50
N GLN A 205 -1.32 1.02 -19.79
CA GLN A 205 -0.71 2.23 -20.35
C GLN A 205 0.70 1.99 -20.91
N ASN A 206 1.46 1.16 -20.25
CA ASN A 206 2.83 0.86 -20.64
C ASN A 206 2.95 -0.30 -21.63
N ASN A 207 1.83 -0.85 -22.13
CA ASN A 207 1.77 -2.02 -23.03
C ASN A 207 2.61 -3.20 -22.51
N LEU A 208 2.58 -3.43 -21.20
CA LEU A 208 3.34 -4.52 -20.59
C LEU A 208 2.59 -5.83 -20.82
N SER A 209 3.26 -6.77 -21.49
CA SER A 209 2.74 -8.13 -21.68
C SER A 209 3.10 -8.97 -20.45
N LEU A 210 2.38 -8.74 -19.34
CA LEU A 210 2.54 -9.51 -18.12
C LEU A 210 1.43 -10.56 -18.02
N ASP A 211 1.78 -11.73 -17.52
CA ASP A 211 0.79 -12.69 -17.05
C ASP A 211 0.10 -12.08 -15.81
N THR A 212 -1.15 -11.69 -15.97
CA THR A 212 -1.92 -10.97 -14.95
C THR A 212 -2.55 -11.92 -13.94
N SER A 213 -1.80 -12.92 -13.46
CA SER A 213 -2.22 -13.70 -12.30
C SER A 213 -2.32 -12.81 -11.06
N GLU A 214 -3.23 -13.11 -10.14
CA GLU A 214 -3.41 -12.32 -8.91
C GLU A 214 -2.10 -12.17 -8.10
N GLU A 215 -1.16 -13.11 -8.22
CA GLU A 215 0.14 -13.07 -7.55
C GLU A 215 1.05 -11.95 -8.08
N LEU A 216 0.94 -11.58 -9.36
CA LEU A 216 1.73 -10.51 -9.98
C LEU A 216 1.18 -9.10 -9.73
N LEU A 217 -0.05 -8.99 -9.23
CA LEU A 217 -0.67 -7.71 -8.90
C LEU A 217 -0.43 -7.29 -7.43
N GLN A 218 0.56 -7.85 -6.77
CA GLN A 218 0.96 -7.44 -5.42
C GLN A 218 2.29 -6.70 -5.49
N PRO A 219 2.38 -5.48 -4.91
CA PRO A 219 3.66 -4.80 -4.79
C PRO A 219 4.57 -5.55 -3.82
N GLU A 220 5.87 -5.55 -4.09
CA GLU A 220 6.86 -6.17 -3.21
C GLU A 220 7.00 -5.39 -1.89
N SER A 221 6.84 -4.08 -1.99
CA SER A 221 6.80 -3.18 -0.85
C SER A 221 6.08 -1.87 -1.21
N TYR A 222 5.94 -0.98 -0.25
CA TYR A 222 5.34 0.33 -0.45
C TYR A 222 6.04 1.40 0.40
N CYS A 223 5.90 2.64 -0.02
CA CYS A 223 6.16 3.80 0.82
C CYS A 223 4.99 4.79 0.76
N ILE A 224 5.02 5.78 1.63
CA ILE A 224 4.13 6.94 1.58
C ILE A 224 4.97 8.14 1.17
N GLN A 225 4.62 8.77 0.07
CA GLN A 225 5.29 9.96 -0.43
C GLN A 225 4.29 11.08 -0.63
N ASN A 226 4.55 12.24 -0.03
CA ASN A 226 3.60 13.36 -0.03
C ASN A 226 2.19 12.94 0.42
N ARG A 227 2.12 12.09 1.45
CA ARG A 227 0.90 11.49 2.00
C ARG A 227 0.19 10.48 1.08
N GLN A 228 0.69 10.22 -0.11
CA GLN A 228 0.11 9.30 -1.08
C GLN A 228 0.78 7.91 -0.98
N LEU A 229 0.00 6.85 -1.16
CA LEU A 229 0.52 5.50 -1.30
C LEU A 229 1.34 5.37 -2.58
N VAL A 230 2.56 4.89 -2.46
CA VAL A 230 3.46 4.61 -3.58
C VAL A 230 3.90 3.15 -3.51
N LEU A 231 3.55 2.39 -4.54
CA LEU A 231 3.92 0.99 -4.69
C LEU A 231 5.34 0.89 -5.22
N CYS A 232 6.16 0.01 -4.65
CA CYS A 232 7.56 -0.16 -5.03
C CYS A 232 7.76 -1.55 -5.65
N PHE A 233 8.55 -1.59 -6.72
CA PHE A 233 8.83 -2.81 -7.47
C PHE A 233 10.32 -2.93 -7.77
N ASP A 234 10.80 -4.16 -7.67
CA ASP A 234 12.16 -4.54 -8.05
C ASP A 234 12.35 -4.57 -9.56
N SER A 235 13.61 -4.59 -9.97
CA SER A 235 13.98 -4.84 -11.37
C SER A 235 13.40 -6.18 -11.86
N TYR A 236 12.94 -6.18 -13.09
CA TYR A 236 12.31 -7.32 -13.80
C TYR A 236 10.89 -7.70 -13.33
N THR A 237 10.31 -7.06 -12.34
CA THR A 237 8.93 -7.34 -11.92
C THR A 237 7.92 -6.76 -12.91
N LEU A 238 7.99 -5.46 -13.20
CA LEU A 238 7.10 -4.79 -14.17
C LEU A 238 7.83 -4.33 -15.45
N GLY A 239 9.13 -4.55 -15.55
CA GLY A 239 9.97 -4.13 -16.65
C GLY A 239 11.42 -4.49 -16.37
N ARG A 240 12.36 -3.90 -17.13
CA ARG A 240 13.79 -4.14 -16.94
C ARG A 240 14.29 -3.53 -15.63
N ASP A 241 13.95 -2.28 -15.41
CA ASP A 241 14.30 -1.54 -14.21
C ASP A 241 13.11 -1.55 -13.24
N GLY A 242 13.39 -1.51 -11.94
CA GLY A 242 12.38 -1.30 -10.91
C GLY A 242 11.67 0.03 -11.07
N THR A 243 10.49 0.13 -10.53
CA THR A 243 9.66 1.32 -10.67
C THR A 243 8.88 1.62 -9.39
N THR A 244 8.41 2.84 -9.29
CA THR A 244 7.43 3.25 -8.27
C THR A 244 6.15 3.69 -8.96
N ILE A 245 5.00 3.32 -8.39
CA ILE A 245 3.69 3.65 -8.95
C ILE A 245 2.85 4.30 -7.87
N ALA A 246 2.44 5.54 -8.10
CA ALA A 246 1.55 6.26 -7.19
C ALA A 246 0.13 5.67 -7.26
N CYS A 247 -0.39 5.24 -6.11
CA CYS A 247 -1.77 4.78 -5.97
C CYS A 247 -2.62 5.95 -5.42
N PRO A 248 -3.84 6.18 -5.91
CA PRO A 248 -4.64 7.34 -5.55
C PRO A 248 -5.29 7.25 -4.16
N ILE A 249 -4.54 6.82 -3.17
CA ILE A 249 -4.96 6.76 -1.77
C ILE A 249 -4.06 7.68 -0.95
N THR A 250 -4.66 8.52 -0.11
CA THR A 250 -3.94 9.52 0.68
C THR A 250 -4.04 9.25 2.18
N LEU A 251 -2.88 9.27 2.85
CA LEU A 251 -2.77 9.15 4.30
C LEU A 251 -3.51 10.31 4.99
N GLY A 252 -4.34 10.00 5.99
CA GLY A 252 -5.09 11.01 6.76
C GLY A 252 -5.98 11.91 5.90
N GLY A 253 -6.26 11.51 4.66
CA GLY A 253 -7.10 12.26 3.75
C GLY A 253 -8.50 12.42 4.33
N GLN A 254 -8.94 13.66 4.49
CA GLN A 254 -10.35 13.92 4.84
C GLN A 254 -11.19 13.62 3.59
N MET A 255 -12.27 12.88 3.80
CA MET A 255 -13.27 12.71 2.75
C MET A 255 -13.78 14.08 2.30
N LYS A 256 -13.71 14.37 1.00
CA LYS A 256 -14.27 15.59 0.45
C LYS A 256 -15.76 15.64 0.72
N THR A 257 -16.31 16.83 0.92
CA THR A 257 -17.76 16.99 1.05
C THR A 257 -18.47 16.54 -0.22
N ALA A 258 -19.73 16.15 -0.11
CA ALA A 258 -20.53 15.76 -1.28
C ALA A 258 -20.60 16.88 -2.34
N ALA A 259 -20.56 18.16 -1.91
CA ALA A 259 -20.52 19.29 -2.82
C ALA A 259 -19.20 19.37 -3.61
N GLU A 260 -18.07 19.12 -2.96
CA GLU A 260 -16.76 19.07 -3.62
C GLU A 260 -16.64 17.86 -4.55
N GLN A 261 -17.10 16.69 -4.14
CA GLN A 261 -17.17 15.49 -4.96
C GLN A 261 -18.04 15.71 -6.20
N ARG A 262 -19.21 16.33 -6.03
CA ARG A 262 -20.10 16.69 -7.17
C ARG A 262 -19.41 17.65 -8.12
N SER A 263 -18.73 18.67 -7.59
CA SER A 263 -17.96 19.61 -8.41
C SER A 263 -16.84 18.91 -9.19
N MET A 264 -16.19 17.92 -8.57
CA MET A 264 -15.18 17.11 -9.26
C MET A 264 -15.80 16.27 -10.37
N LEU A 265 -16.88 15.54 -10.10
CA LEU A 265 -17.57 14.72 -11.09
C LEU A 265 -17.98 15.54 -12.32
N GLN A 266 -18.46 16.78 -12.15
CA GLN A 266 -18.91 17.67 -13.20
C GLN A 266 -17.79 18.36 -13.99
N LYS A 267 -16.56 18.26 -13.54
CA LYS A 267 -15.43 19.00 -14.12
C LYS A 267 -14.75 18.25 -15.25
N ASN A 268 -14.79 16.93 -15.22
CA ASN A 268 -14.02 16.06 -16.11
C ASN A 268 -14.94 14.97 -16.71
N GLU A 269 -14.52 14.44 -17.83
CA GLU A 269 -14.88 13.10 -18.27
C GLU A 269 -14.03 12.10 -17.49
N TRP A 270 -14.59 10.95 -17.13
CA TRP A 270 -13.97 10.02 -16.21
C TRP A 270 -13.82 8.64 -16.83
N ILE A 271 -12.69 8.00 -16.54
CA ILE A 271 -12.51 6.58 -16.83
C ILE A 271 -12.42 5.82 -15.52
N GLY A 272 -13.25 4.82 -15.36
CA GLY A 272 -13.23 3.87 -14.27
C GLY A 272 -12.51 2.58 -14.63
N PHE A 273 -11.67 2.12 -13.72
CA PHE A 273 -10.97 0.84 -13.82
C PHE A 273 -11.32 -0.06 -12.66
N TRP A 274 -11.53 -1.33 -12.95
CA TRP A 274 -11.62 -2.36 -11.93
C TRP A 274 -11.18 -3.72 -12.48
N CYS A 275 -10.71 -4.57 -11.58
CA CYS A 275 -10.36 -5.94 -11.86
C CYS A 275 -11.45 -6.86 -11.35
N ALA A 276 -11.96 -7.73 -12.21
CA ALA A 276 -12.88 -8.80 -11.84
C ALA A 276 -12.14 -10.14 -11.87
N SER A 277 -12.19 -10.88 -10.77
CA SER A 277 -11.67 -12.26 -10.74
C SER A 277 -12.73 -13.18 -11.34
N GLU A 278 -12.37 -13.92 -12.39
CA GLU A 278 -13.19 -14.96 -12.96
C GLU A 278 -13.09 -16.28 -12.17
N ASP A 279 -14.10 -17.14 -12.32
CA ASP A 279 -14.12 -18.45 -11.63
C ASP A 279 -12.93 -19.37 -11.98
N ASN A 280 -12.24 -19.10 -13.08
CA ASN A 280 -11.05 -19.83 -13.54
C ASN A 280 -9.73 -19.28 -12.99
N GLY A 281 -9.78 -18.21 -12.16
CA GLY A 281 -8.61 -17.52 -11.59
C GLY A 281 -7.96 -16.52 -12.55
N GLN A 282 -8.56 -16.25 -13.71
CA GLN A 282 -8.14 -15.14 -14.57
C GLN A 282 -8.70 -13.82 -14.03
N VAL A 283 -7.98 -12.74 -14.30
CA VAL A 283 -8.39 -11.38 -13.95
C VAL A 283 -8.79 -10.66 -15.23
N SER A 284 -10.08 -10.34 -15.34
CA SER A 284 -10.59 -9.49 -16.41
C SER A 284 -10.43 -8.03 -16.03
N ARG A 285 -9.96 -7.23 -16.97
CA ARG A 285 -9.83 -5.78 -16.82
C ARG A 285 -11.02 -5.13 -17.48
N LEU A 286 -11.78 -4.42 -16.66
CA LEU A 286 -12.99 -3.75 -17.08
C LEU A 286 -12.76 -2.24 -17.07
N VAL A 287 -13.35 -1.57 -18.02
CA VAL A 287 -13.28 -0.12 -18.16
C VAL A 287 -14.67 0.47 -18.26
N MET A 288 -14.84 1.64 -17.69
CA MET A 288 -16.09 2.38 -17.72
C MET A 288 -15.76 3.86 -18.02
N ASP A 289 -16.30 4.38 -19.12
CA ASP A 289 -16.24 5.79 -19.47
C ASP A 289 -17.49 6.49 -18.93
N MET A 290 -17.34 7.63 -18.26
CA MET A 290 -18.44 8.33 -17.59
C MET A 290 -18.34 9.83 -17.79
N SER A 291 -19.48 10.46 -18.03
CA SER A 291 -19.61 11.92 -17.94
C SER A 291 -20.80 12.32 -17.06
N PHE A 292 -20.62 13.42 -16.33
CA PHE A 292 -21.60 13.95 -15.40
C PHE A 292 -21.81 15.44 -15.66
N GLU A 293 -23.01 15.81 -16.12
CA GLU A 293 -23.32 17.18 -16.49
C GLU A 293 -23.91 17.98 -15.33
N THR A 294 -23.80 19.29 -15.40
CA THR A 294 -24.30 20.21 -14.34
C THR A 294 -25.83 20.21 -14.25
N ASP A 295 -26.55 19.79 -15.29
CA ASP A 295 -28.01 19.67 -15.29
C ASP A 295 -28.52 18.38 -14.65
N GLY A 296 -27.57 17.50 -14.18
CA GLY A 296 -27.89 16.22 -13.57
C GLY A 296 -28.02 15.08 -14.57
N SER A 297 -27.72 15.30 -15.85
CA SER A 297 -27.61 14.20 -16.82
C SER A 297 -26.25 13.51 -16.72
N CYS A 298 -26.19 12.24 -17.12
CA CYS A 298 -24.96 11.48 -17.19
C CYS A 298 -24.98 10.50 -18.36
N SER A 299 -23.78 10.13 -18.80
CA SER A 299 -23.58 9.02 -19.74
C SER A 299 -22.52 8.06 -19.22
N VAL A 300 -22.65 6.79 -19.61
CA VAL A 300 -21.72 5.71 -19.24
C VAL A 300 -21.53 4.82 -20.45
N ALA A 301 -20.29 4.44 -20.74
CA ALA A 301 -19.98 3.34 -21.64
C ALA A 301 -19.07 2.35 -20.90
N PHE A 302 -19.30 1.05 -21.02
CA PHE A 302 -18.53 0.06 -20.28
C PHE A 302 -18.33 -1.24 -21.07
N GLY A 303 -17.19 -1.88 -20.80
CA GLY A 303 -16.76 -3.09 -21.49
C GLY A 303 -15.42 -3.61 -20.98
N PHE A 304 -14.85 -4.56 -21.69
CA PHE A 304 -13.51 -5.07 -21.41
C PHE A 304 -12.45 -4.09 -21.98
N LEU A 305 -11.35 -3.90 -21.28
CA LEU A 305 -10.30 -2.95 -21.65
C LEU A 305 -9.69 -3.22 -23.04
N GLU A 306 -9.70 -4.47 -23.49
CA GLU A 306 -9.06 -4.92 -24.74
C GLU A 306 -10.06 -4.96 -25.93
N THR A 307 -11.30 -4.58 -25.69
CA THR A 307 -12.39 -4.59 -26.69
C THR A 307 -13.04 -3.22 -26.84
N GLU A 308 -13.92 -3.07 -27.83
CA GLU A 308 -14.84 -1.93 -27.86
C GLU A 308 -15.83 -2.02 -26.70
N PHE A 309 -16.43 -0.88 -26.31
CA PHE A 309 -17.46 -0.89 -25.28
C PHE A 309 -18.65 -1.76 -25.71
N ASP A 310 -19.08 -2.63 -24.81
CA ASP A 310 -20.19 -3.55 -25.07
C ASP A 310 -21.55 -2.87 -24.82
N PHE A 311 -21.58 -1.92 -23.87
CA PHE A 311 -22.80 -1.26 -23.42
C PHE A 311 -22.62 0.25 -23.32
N VAL A 312 -23.69 0.97 -23.67
CA VAL A 312 -23.78 2.42 -23.45
C VAL A 312 -25.07 2.75 -22.71
N GLY A 313 -25.00 3.68 -21.79
CA GLY A 313 -26.13 4.11 -20.99
C GLY A 313 -26.18 5.64 -20.90
N THR A 314 -27.38 6.18 -20.95
CA THR A 314 -27.64 7.61 -20.70
C THR A 314 -28.74 7.77 -19.69
N GLY A 315 -28.70 8.83 -18.91
CA GLY A 315 -29.72 9.03 -17.90
C GLY A 315 -29.44 10.22 -16.97
N THR A 316 -29.78 10.04 -15.72
CA THR A 316 -29.61 11.08 -14.69
C THR A 316 -28.82 10.54 -13.51
N TYR A 317 -28.10 11.45 -12.83
CA TYR A 317 -27.41 11.12 -11.61
C TYR A 317 -27.75 12.08 -10.47
N GLN A 318 -27.54 11.60 -9.25
CA GLN A 318 -27.61 12.38 -8.04
C GLN A 318 -26.54 11.90 -7.05
N LEU A 319 -25.83 12.83 -6.44
CA LEU A 319 -24.93 12.56 -5.32
C LEU A 319 -25.54 13.12 -4.05
N SER A 320 -25.87 12.24 -3.09
CA SER A 320 -26.42 12.61 -1.78
C SER A 320 -25.37 13.19 -0.85
N ASP A 321 -25.83 13.83 0.25
CA ASP A 321 -24.92 14.33 1.30
C ASP A 321 -24.24 13.16 2.08
N ASP A 322 -24.81 11.96 2.02
CA ASP A 322 -24.21 10.73 2.56
C ASP A 322 -23.23 10.06 1.56
N HIS A 323 -22.77 10.80 0.55
CA HIS A 323 -21.81 10.36 -0.45
C HIS A 323 -22.27 9.18 -1.32
N ILE A 324 -23.56 8.98 -1.48
CA ILE A 324 -24.12 7.96 -2.38
C ILE A 324 -24.41 8.58 -3.75
N LEU A 325 -23.68 8.13 -4.76
CA LEU A 325 -23.91 8.40 -6.17
C LEU A 325 -24.99 7.43 -6.69
N THR A 326 -26.14 7.95 -7.05
CA THR A 326 -27.22 7.18 -7.70
C THR A 326 -27.29 7.57 -9.18
N MET A 327 -27.21 6.59 -10.07
CA MET A 327 -27.37 6.75 -11.51
C MET A 327 -28.60 5.98 -11.97
N ASN A 328 -29.52 6.65 -12.67
CA ASN A 328 -30.68 6.04 -13.33
C ASN A 328 -30.43 6.07 -14.82
N LEU A 329 -30.15 4.94 -15.41
CA LEU A 329 -29.67 4.80 -16.78
C LEU A 329 -30.63 4.01 -17.63
N SER A 330 -30.81 4.42 -18.88
CA SER A 330 -31.31 3.57 -19.95
C SER A 330 -30.11 3.03 -20.72
N ILE A 331 -29.91 1.73 -20.66
CA ILE A 331 -28.71 1.04 -21.16
C ILE A 331 -29.07 0.27 -22.43
N SER A 332 -28.22 0.33 -23.42
CA SER A 332 -28.34 -0.41 -24.68
C SER A 332 -27.06 -1.22 -24.93
N ASP A 333 -27.23 -2.44 -25.44
CA ASP A 333 -26.11 -3.21 -25.99
C ASP A 333 -25.68 -2.57 -27.33
N VAL A 334 -24.39 -2.40 -27.53
CA VAL A 334 -23.83 -1.76 -28.74
C VAL A 334 -23.98 -2.67 -29.95
N TYR A 335 -23.98 -3.99 -29.75
CA TYR A 335 -24.07 -4.99 -30.84
C TYR A 335 -25.48 -5.45 -31.11
N GLU A 336 -26.36 -5.37 -30.09
CA GLU A 336 -27.77 -5.76 -30.21
C GLU A 336 -28.71 -4.56 -29.99
N GLU A 337 -28.78 -3.64 -30.96
CA GLU A 337 -29.55 -2.37 -30.90
C GLU A 337 -31.03 -2.51 -30.48
N SER A 338 -31.56 -3.72 -30.39
CA SER A 338 -32.96 -3.98 -30.07
C SER A 338 -33.27 -4.13 -28.57
N GLU A 339 -32.28 -4.32 -27.72
CA GLU A 339 -32.45 -4.54 -26.30
C GLU A 339 -31.94 -3.35 -25.49
N SER A 340 -32.86 -2.49 -25.06
CA SER A 340 -32.56 -1.48 -24.03
C SER A 340 -33.29 -1.83 -22.73
N TYR A 341 -32.65 -1.57 -21.60
CA TYR A 341 -33.29 -1.74 -20.28
C TYR A 341 -32.96 -0.56 -19.38
N ASP A 342 -33.87 -0.25 -18.47
CA ASP A 342 -33.65 0.78 -17.46
C ASP A 342 -33.08 0.14 -16.20
N ALA A 343 -32.07 0.77 -15.64
CA ALA A 343 -31.40 0.30 -14.42
C ALA A 343 -31.03 1.48 -13.50
N THR A 344 -31.03 1.20 -12.22
CA THR A 344 -30.53 2.13 -11.18
C THR A 344 -29.33 1.52 -10.50
N TYR A 345 -28.24 2.27 -10.47
CA TYR A 345 -26.99 1.87 -9.82
C TYR A 345 -26.66 2.84 -8.70
N GLN A 346 -26.15 2.30 -7.61
CA GLN A 346 -25.73 3.09 -6.46
C GLN A 346 -24.30 2.75 -6.06
N PHE A 347 -23.51 3.79 -5.86
CA PHE A 347 -22.13 3.69 -5.44
C PHE A 347 -21.88 4.59 -4.24
N GLU A 348 -21.16 4.10 -3.26
CA GLU A 348 -20.55 4.95 -2.24
C GLU A 348 -19.30 5.60 -2.85
N VAL A 349 -19.17 6.91 -2.67
CA VAL A 349 -18.09 7.73 -3.27
C VAL A 349 -17.07 8.06 -2.20
N PHE A 350 -15.83 7.64 -2.41
CA PHE A 350 -14.69 7.98 -1.56
C PHE A 350 -13.81 9.00 -2.26
N SER A 351 -13.18 9.87 -1.51
CA SER A 351 -12.14 10.73 -2.09
C SER A 351 -10.83 9.95 -2.21
N GLY A 352 -10.34 9.80 -3.43
CA GLY A 352 -8.98 9.34 -3.69
C GLY A 352 -7.97 10.46 -3.37
N ASN A 353 -7.34 11.02 -4.39
CA ASN A 353 -6.56 12.26 -4.30
C ASN A 353 -7.30 13.43 -4.96
N ASP A 354 -6.61 14.52 -5.29
CA ASP A 354 -7.23 15.68 -5.96
C ASP A 354 -7.61 15.42 -7.42
N GLU A 355 -7.11 14.33 -8.02
CA GLU A 355 -7.27 13.98 -9.44
C GLU A 355 -8.02 12.66 -9.65
N SER A 356 -8.44 11.96 -8.60
CA SER A 356 -9.11 10.67 -8.71
C SER A 356 -10.25 10.53 -7.70
N ILE A 357 -11.20 9.66 -8.02
CA ILE A 357 -12.31 9.29 -7.15
C ILE A 357 -12.37 7.77 -7.08
N LEU A 358 -12.69 7.25 -5.90
CA LEU A 358 -12.96 5.84 -5.69
C LEU A 358 -14.46 5.67 -5.50
N ILE A 359 -15.04 4.70 -6.17
CA ILE A 359 -16.45 4.35 -6.00
C ILE A 359 -16.60 2.87 -5.67
N GLN A 360 -17.60 2.53 -4.86
CA GLN A 360 -17.94 1.15 -4.52
C GLN A 360 -19.43 0.90 -4.71
N PRO A 361 -19.85 -0.16 -5.43
CA PRO A 361 -21.25 -0.56 -5.48
C PRO A 361 -21.81 -0.80 -4.07
N THR A 362 -22.98 -0.26 -3.78
CA THR A 362 -23.66 -0.43 -2.49
C THR A 362 -24.44 -1.74 -2.40
N ASP A 363 -24.73 -2.36 -3.54
CA ASP A 363 -25.43 -3.63 -3.65
C ASP A 363 -24.83 -4.50 -4.77
N ASP A 364 -25.37 -5.70 -4.97
CA ASP A 364 -24.94 -6.63 -6.02
C ASP A 364 -25.60 -6.34 -7.39
N ASN A 365 -26.36 -5.26 -7.50
CA ASN A 365 -26.91 -4.79 -8.76
C ASN A 365 -25.89 -3.89 -9.46
N SER A 366 -24.91 -4.50 -10.08
CA SER A 366 -23.73 -3.83 -10.59
C SER A 366 -23.80 -3.54 -12.08
N LEU A 367 -23.20 -2.43 -12.48
CA LEU A 367 -22.78 -2.24 -13.87
C LEU A 367 -21.78 -3.35 -14.19
N TYR A 368 -22.11 -4.29 -15.06
CA TYR A 368 -21.18 -5.27 -15.63
C TYR A 368 -20.43 -6.16 -14.62
N GLY A 369 -21.14 -6.77 -13.66
CA GLY A 369 -20.59 -7.82 -12.80
C GLY A 369 -19.73 -7.37 -11.61
N GLN A 370 -19.67 -6.09 -11.32
CA GLN A 370 -19.06 -5.61 -10.07
C GLN A 370 -19.81 -6.19 -8.87
N ARG A 371 -19.10 -6.60 -7.87
CA ARG A 371 -19.70 -7.09 -6.62
C ARG A 371 -19.79 -5.95 -5.62
N LYS A 372 -20.76 -6.01 -4.74
CA LYS A 372 -20.86 -5.12 -3.59
C LYS A 372 -19.52 -5.02 -2.86
N GLY A 373 -19.06 -3.79 -2.62
CA GLY A 373 -17.82 -3.51 -1.92
C GLY A 373 -16.55 -3.64 -2.78
N SER A 374 -16.64 -4.02 -4.08
CA SER A 374 -15.50 -3.92 -4.97
C SER A 374 -15.20 -2.46 -5.32
N THR A 375 -13.95 -2.07 -5.27
CA THR A 375 -13.57 -0.68 -5.53
C THR A 375 -13.31 -0.45 -7.01
N VAL A 376 -13.87 0.63 -7.55
CA VAL A 376 -13.56 1.14 -8.87
C VAL A 376 -12.76 2.42 -8.72
N LEU A 377 -11.60 2.47 -9.34
CA LEU A 377 -10.80 3.69 -9.47
C LEU A 377 -11.32 4.48 -10.66
N ILE A 378 -11.73 5.74 -10.47
CA ILE A 378 -12.06 6.65 -11.56
C ILE A 378 -11.07 7.81 -11.63
N ILE A 379 -10.56 8.07 -12.82
CA ILE A 379 -9.57 9.10 -13.13
C ILE A 379 -10.06 9.98 -14.29
N PRO A 380 -9.58 11.24 -14.40
CA PRO A 380 -9.93 12.08 -15.53
C PRO A 380 -9.47 11.46 -16.86
N TYR A 381 -10.31 11.57 -17.88
CA TYR A 381 -10.05 11.06 -19.23
C TYR A 381 -8.73 11.59 -19.81
N ASP A 382 -8.46 12.87 -19.65
CA ASP A 382 -7.22 13.51 -20.14
C ASP A 382 -5.95 12.91 -19.50
N THR A 383 -6.05 12.40 -18.26
CA THR A 383 -4.94 11.73 -17.58
C THR A 383 -4.67 10.36 -18.18
N PHE A 384 -5.71 9.70 -18.73
CA PHE A 384 -5.60 8.38 -19.33
C PHE A 384 -4.83 8.40 -20.67
N PHE A 385 -5.01 9.43 -21.47
CA PHE A 385 -4.42 9.55 -22.80
C PHE A 385 -3.18 10.47 -22.87
N SER A 386 -2.73 11.01 -21.74
CA SER A 386 -1.50 11.82 -21.63
C SER A 386 -0.25 10.95 -21.43
#